data_bd08dec3f865541d2430b7ce9e29e980
#
_entry.id   bd08dec3f865541d2430b7ce9e29e980
#
_cell.length_a   1.000
_cell.length_b   1.000
_cell.length_c   1.000
_cell.angle_alpha   90.00
_cell.angle_beta   90.00
_cell.angle_gamma   90.00
#
_symmetry.space_group_name_H-M   'P 1'
#
loop_
_entity.id
_entity.type
_entity.pdbx_description
1 polymer ?
#
loop_
_entity_poly.entity_id
_entity_poly.type
_entity_poly.pdbx_seq_one_letter_code
_entity_poly.pdbx_strand_id
1 'polypeptide(L)'
;EGLCTFVSNHPLGGQDGVALGYVLGKHYGGRIKYLVNDLLMNLHGLAPLCIPINKTGSQSRDFPRMVEAGFRSDDHIIMFPAGLCSRRQHGVIKDLPWKKTFIVKSVETERMVVPIHFEGRNSNFFYNLANLCKFLGVKFNVAMLFLVDEMYKNRHKTFKVTFGKPIPWQTFNKSRNAAEWADYVRELVYKL
;
A
#
# COMPACT_ATOMS: atom_id res chain seq x y z
N GLU A 1 -2.31 -23.18 -5.82
CA GLU A 1 -2.61 -21.72 -5.88
C GLU A 1 -1.30 -20.97 -5.88
N GLY A 2 -1.10 -20.09 -6.90
CA GLY A 2 0.15 -19.36 -7.06
C GLY A 2 0.30 -18.23 -6.02
N LEU A 3 1.53 -17.72 -5.87
CA LEU A 3 1.83 -16.60 -5.00
C LEU A 3 1.20 -15.30 -5.54
N CYS A 4 0.74 -14.43 -4.64
CA CYS A 4 0.06 -13.20 -4.98
C CYS A 4 0.78 -11.96 -4.44
N THR A 5 0.67 -10.88 -5.19
CA THR A 5 0.93 -9.51 -4.75
C THR A 5 -0.42 -8.79 -4.62
N PHE A 6 -0.85 -8.56 -3.39
CA PHE A 6 -2.06 -7.82 -3.07
C PHE A 6 -1.76 -6.33 -3.10
N VAL A 7 -2.49 -5.57 -3.91
CA VAL A 7 -2.30 -4.12 -4.06
C VAL A 7 -3.58 -3.38 -3.76
N SER A 8 -3.53 -2.45 -2.83
CA SER A 8 -4.69 -1.70 -2.36
C SER A 8 -4.49 -0.20 -2.44
N ASN A 9 -5.59 0.54 -2.64
CA ASN A 9 -5.63 1.94 -2.27
C ASN A 9 -5.40 2.08 -0.75
N HIS A 10 -5.00 3.27 -0.31
CA HIS A 10 -4.56 3.53 1.07
C HIS A 10 -5.34 4.69 1.70
N PRO A 11 -6.68 4.55 1.91
CA PRO A 11 -7.51 5.68 2.33
C PRO A 11 -7.25 6.14 3.76
N LEU A 12 -6.89 5.24 4.67
CA LEU A 12 -6.80 5.50 6.12
C LEU A 12 -5.37 5.65 6.63
N GLY A 13 -4.38 5.06 5.96
CA GLY A 13 -2.97 5.22 6.29
C GLY A 13 -2.46 4.34 7.45
N GLY A 14 -3.28 3.46 8.00
CA GLY A 14 -2.91 2.56 9.09
C GLY A 14 -3.92 1.44 9.27
N GLN A 15 -5.18 1.77 9.55
CA GLN A 15 -6.24 0.78 9.81
C GLN A 15 -6.48 -0.16 8.62
N ASP A 16 -6.41 0.36 7.39
CA ASP A 16 -6.51 -0.41 6.16
C ASP A 16 -5.40 -1.46 6.06
N GLY A 17 -4.16 -1.11 6.42
CA GLY A 17 -3.06 -2.04 6.49
C GLY A 17 -3.32 -3.15 7.52
N VAL A 18 -3.70 -2.79 8.75
CA VAL A 18 -3.99 -3.75 9.82
C VAL A 18 -5.14 -4.67 9.44
N ALA A 19 -6.23 -4.12 8.87
CA ALA A 19 -7.39 -4.90 8.47
C ALA A 19 -7.07 -5.90 7.34
N LEU A 20 -6.33 -5.48 6.32
CA LEU A 20 -5.89 -6.38 5.23
C LEU A 20 -4.98 -7.48 5.76
N GLY A 21 -4.06 -7.15 6.68
CA GLY A 21 -3.20 -8.15 7.29
C GLY A 21 -3.93 -9.16 8.12
N TYR A 22 -4.92 -8.73 8.86
CA TYR A 22 -5.77 -9.66 9.61
C TYR A 22 -6.51 -10.62 8.68
N VAL A 23 -7.18 -10.09 7.66
CA VAL A 23 -7.98 -10.90 6.72
C VAL A 23 -7.10 -11.86 5.93
N LEU A 24 -6.04 -11.35 5.31
CA LEU A 24 -5.14 -12.15 4.47
C LEU A 24 -4.27 -13.09 5.33
N GLY A 25 -3.78 -12.61 6.48
CA GLY A 25 -3.00 -13.44 7.40
C GLY A 25 -3.79 -14.62 7.92
N LYS A 26 -5.06 -14.41 8.29
CA LYS A 26 -5.95 -15.51 8.68
C LYS A 26 -6.21 -16.50 7.53
N HIS A 27 -6.40 -15.98 6.32
CA HIS A 27 -6.69 -16.82 5.14
C HIS A 27 -5.49 -17.65 4.70
N TYR A 28 -4.28 -17.07 4.75
CA TYR A 28 -3.04 -17.71 4.28
C TYR A 28 -2.17 -18.29 5.40
N GLY A 29 -2.71 -18.47 6.61
CA GLY A 29 -1.98 -19.07 7.73
C GLY A 29 -0.74 -18.28 8.16
N GLY A 30 -0.81 -16.94 8.09
CA GLY A 30 0.28 -16.05 8.44
C GLY A 30 1.34 -15.84 7.36
N ARG A 31 1.26 -16.53 6.21
CA ARG A 31 2.21 -16.40 5.10
C ARG A 31 1.96 -15.13 4.29
N ILE A 32 2.19 -14.00 4.94
CA ILE A 32 2.06 -12.66 4.35
C ILE A 32 3.24 -11.79 4.74
N LYS A 33 3.65 -10.89 3.86
CA LYS A 33 4.59 -9.81 4.14
C LYS A 33 4.11 -8.49 3.60
N TYR A 34 4.43 -7.42 4.30
CA TYR A 34 4.15 -6.06 3.87
C TYR A 34 5.40 -5.39 3.31
N LEU A 35 5.24 -4.70 2.21
CA LEU A 35 6.22 -3.73 1.78
C LEU A 35 5.82 -2.35 2.33
N VAL A 36 6.48 -1.92 3.39
CA VAL A 36 6.08 -0.75 4.20
C VAL A 36 7.19 0.27 4.38
N ASN A 37 6.81 1.50 4.73
CA ASN A 37 7.74 2.52 5.17
C ASN A 37 8.26 2.20 6.58
N ASP A 38 9.50 2.60 6.90
CA ASP A 38 10.23 2.32 8.16
C ASP A 38 9.46 2.65 9.42
N LEU A 39 8.57 3.64 9.37
CA LEU A 39 7.79 4.06 10.54
C LEU A 39 7.01 2.89 11.16
N LEU A 40 6.53 1.95 10.32
CA LEU A 40 5.78 0.77 10.78
C LEU A 40 6.67 -0.30 11.40
N MET A 41 7.98 -0.25 11.21
CA MET A 41 8.94 -1.15 11.86
C MET A 41 9.00 -0.94 13.37
N ASN A 42 8.60 0.25 13.85
CA ASN A 42 8.54 0.55 15.29
C ASN A 42 7.33 -0.10 15.99
N LEU A 43 6.40 -0.68 15.23
CA LEU A 43 5.30 -1.48 15.76
C LEU A 43 5.76 -2.92 15.92
N HIS A 44 6.28 -3.26 17.11
CA HIS A 44 6.91 -4.56 17.42
C HIS A 44 6.06 -5.77 16.99
N GLY A 45 4.73 -5.69 17.08
CA GLY A 45 3.83 -6.77 16.66
C GLY A 45 3.72 -6.96 15.14
N LEU A 46 4.07 -5.95 14.33
CA LEU A 46 4.03 -6.01 12.86
C LEU A 46 5.41 -6.17 12.23
N ALA A 47 6.47 -5.82 12.95
CA ALA A 47 7.84 -5.83 12.44
C ALA A 47 8.25 -7.16 11.75
N PRO A 48 7.90 -8.36 12.27
CA PRO A 48 8.23 -9.63 11.61
C PRO A 48 7.59 -9.83 10.25
N LEU A 49 6.47 -9.13 9.99
CA LEU A 49 5.73 -9.20 8.73
C LEU A 49 6.16 -8.11 7.75
N CYS A 50 7.00 -7.16 8.18
CA CYS A 50 7.35 -5.98 7.40
C CYS A 50 8.67 -6.15 6.65
N ILE A 51 8.66 -5.78 5.36
CA ILE A 51 9.85 -5.53 4.57
C ILE A 51 10.03 -4.01 4.54
N PRO A 52 11.04 -3.45 5.22
CA PRO A 52 11.20 -2.01 5.32
C PRO A 52 11.59 -1.38 3.99
N ILE A 53 10.93 -0.28 3.62
CA ILE A 53 11.34 0.59 2.52
C ILE A 53 12.05 1.80 3.12
N ASN A 54 13.36 1.73 3.30
CA ASN A 54 14.14 2.85 3.79
C ASN A 54 14.64 3.75 2.65
N LYS A 55 14.41 5.06 2.78
CA LYS A 55 14.89 6.05 1.82
C LYS A 55 16.12 6.82 2.34
N THR A 56 16.49 6.65 3.60
CA THR A 56 17.53 7.45 4.24
C THR A 56 18.45 6.60 5.12
N GLY A 57 19.78 6.82 5.01
CA GLY A 57 20.79 6.18 5.85
C GLY A 57 21.51 4.98 5.21
N SER A 58 22.41 4.34 5.97
CA SER A 58 23.24 3.21 5.54
C SER A 58 22.43 1.97 5.12
N GLN A 59 21.23 1.80 5.66
CA GLN A 59 20.30 0.73 5.31
C GLN A 59 19.69 0.88 3.90
N SER A 60 19.82 2.07 3.27
CA SER A 60 19.30 2.30 1.92
C SER A 60 19.96 1.40 0.86
N ARG A 61 21.15 0.88 1.11
CA ARG A 61 21.88 -0.03 0.20
C ARG A 61 21.33 -1.45 0.23
N ASP A 62 20.78 -1.91 1.36
CA ASP A 62 20.23 -3.26 1.50
C ASP A 62 18.76 -3.35 1.10
N PHE A 63 18.09 -2.21 0.95
CA PHE A 63 16.68 -2.15 0.58
C PHE A 63 16.33 -2.96 -0.69
N PRO A 64 17.03 -2.84 -1.83
CA PRO A 64 16.73 -3.63 -3.01
C PRO A 64 16.83 -5.14 -2.76
N ARG A 65 17.81 -5.56 -1.94
CA ARG A 65 18.01 -6.97 -1.57
C ARG A 65 16.88 -7.49 -0.68
N MET A 66 16.41 -6.70 0.26
CA MET A 66 15.29 -7.07 1.15
C MET A 66 13.98 -7.19 0.38
N VAL A 67 13.71 -6.26 -0.53
CA VAL A 67 12.53 -6.32 -1.42
C VAL A 67 12.62 -7.57 -2.29
N GLU A 68 13.77 -7.83 -2.91
CA GLU A 68 14.00 -9.01 -3.73
C GLU A 68 13.77 -10.29 -2.93
N ALA A 69 14.38 -10.40 -1.74
CA ALA A 69 14.20 -11.55 -0.85
C ALA A 69 12.73 -11.76 -0.46
N GLY A 70 12.01 -10.68 -0.18
CA GLY A 70 10.59 -10.73 0.12
C GLY A 70 9.74 -11.24 -1.05
N PHE A 71 10.00 -10.75 -2.26
CA PHE A 71 9.28 -11.20 -3.44
C PHE A 71 9.65 -12.63 -3.88
N ARG A 72 10.84 -13.13 -3.50
CA ARG A 72 11.27 -14.52 -3.74
C ARG A 72 10.89 -15.50 -2.63
N SER A 73 10.31 -15.02 -1.52
CA SER A 73 9.82 -15.89 -0.46
C SER A 73 8.51 -16.58 -0.84
N ASP A 74 8.11 -17.57 -0.06
CA ASP A 74 6.82 -18.27 -0.21
C ASP A 74 5.67 -17.52 0.46
N ASP A 75 5.89 -16.26 0.86
CA ASP A 75 4.86 -15.40 1.44
C ASP A 75 4.13 -14.59 0.38
N HIS A 76 2.86 -14.32 0.59
CA HIS A 76 2.10 -13.34 -0.19
C HIS A 76 2.53 -11.92 0.18
N ILE A 77 2.59 -11.02 -0.79
CA ILE A 77 3.02 -9.63 -0.57
C ILE A 77 1.80 -8.70 -0.53
N ILE A 78 1.74 -7.85 0.49
CA ILE A 78 0.74 -6.77 0.60
C ILE A 78 1.43 -5.44 0.37
N MET A 79 0.90 -4.64 -0.53
CA MET A 79 1.46 -3.33 -0.89
C MET A 79 0.39 -2.26 -1.00
N PHE A 80 0.79 -1.05 -0.63
CA PHE A 80 0.08 0.21 -0.92
C PHE A 80 0.94 1.03 -1.88
N PRO A 81 0.77 0.87 -3.21
CA PRO A 81 1.74 1.39 -4.19
C PRO A 81 1.85 2.90 -4.23
N ALA A 82 0.85 3.65 -3.72
CA ALA A 82 0.93 5.10 -3.54
C ALA A 82 2.03 5.53 -2.56
N GLY A 83 2.37 4.67 -1.59
CA GLY A 83 3.40 4.90 -0.57
C GLY A 83 3.02 5.92 0.50
N LEU A 84 1.88 6.57 0.37
CA LEU A 84 1.24 7.48 1.34
C LEU A 84 -0.27 7.25 1.30
N CYS A 85 -0.95 7.54 2.40
CA CYS A 85 -2.41 7.51 2.41
C CYS A 85 -3.01 8.53 1.43
N SER A 86 -4.23 8.25 0.95
CA SER A 86 -4.96 9.07 -0.03
C SER A 86 -4.96 10.55 0.32
N ARG A 87 -4.99 11.39 -0.68
CA ARG A 87 -4.97 12.86 -0.56
C ARG A 87 -6.19 13.47 -1.24
N ARG A 88 -6.61 14.63 -0.73
CA ARG A 88 -7.64 15.44 -1.40
C ARG A 88 -6.97 16.31 -2.46
N GLN A 89 -7.29 16.09 -3.73
CA GLN A 89 -6.82 16.87 -4.87
C GLN A 89 -8.04 17.30 -5.69
N HIS A 90 -8.17 18.59 -5.93
CA HIS A 90 -9.33 19.16 -6.68
C HIS A 90 -10.71 18.65 -6.19
N GLY A 91 -10.87 18.56 -4.86
CA GLY A 91 -12.11 18.08 -4.24
C GLY A 91 -12.25 16.55 -4.16
N VAL A 92 -11.47 15.78 -4.92
CA VAL A 92 -11.51 14.31 -4.95
C VAL A 92 -10.47 13.72 -3.99
N ILE A 93 -10.88 12.72 -3.21
CA ILE A 93 -9.99 11.95 -2.33
C ILE A 93 -9.58 10.68 -3.07
N LYS A 94 -8.31 10.61 -3.43
CA LYS A 94 -7.73 9.47 -4.18
C LYS A 94 -6.25 9.34 -3.84
N ASP A 95 -5.70 8.16 -4.09
CA ASP A 95 -4.27 7.91 -3.96
C ASP A 95 -3.46 8.78 -4.93
N LEU A 96 -2.26 9.12 -4.51
CA LEU A 96 -1.23 9.62 -5.42
C LEU A 96 -0.92 8.58 -6.50
N PRO A 97 -0.25 8.96 -7.60
CA PRO A 97 0.17 8.01 -8.63
C PRO A 97 0.88 6.80 -8.02
N TRP A 98 0.51 5.62 -8.48
CA TRP A 98 1.06 4.37 -7.97
C TRP A 98 2.46 4.10 -8.51
N LYS A 99 3.35 3.62 -7.65
CA LYS A 99 4.71 3.22 -8.05
C LYS A 99 4.66 1.89 -8.76
N LYS A 100 5.44 1.77 -9.83
CA LYS A 100 5.52 0.58 -10.69
C LYS A 100 6.17 -0.65 -10.06
N THR A 101 6.73 -0.55 -8.86
CA THR A 101 7.52 -1.62 -8.21
C THR A 101 6.76 -2.94 -8.15
N PHE A 102 5.46 -2.91 -7.83
CA PHE A 102 4.66 -4.14 -7.74
C PHE A 102 4.49 -4.83 -9.10
N ILE A 103 4.36 -4.07 -10.19
CA ILE A 103 4.30 -4.64 -11.55
C ILE A 103 5.62 -5.34 -11.87
N VAL A 104 6.73 -4.61 -11.75
CA VAL A 104 8.07 -5.13 -12.09
C VAL A 104 8.37 -6.40 -11.28
N LYS A 105 8.18 -6.34 -9.96
CA LYS A 105 8.47 -7.47 -9.08
C LYS A 105 7.52 -8.65 -9.27
N SER A 106 6.24 -8.41 -9.54
CA SER A 106 5.30 -9.50 -9.81
C SER A 106 5.62 -10.24 -11.11
N VAL A 107 6.07 -9.52 -12.14
CA VAL A 107 6.54 -10.14 -13.40
C VAL A 107 7.84 -10.92 -13.16
N GLU A 108 8.82 -10.35 -12.47
CA GLU A 108 10.11 -10.99 -12.17
C GLU A 108 9.99 -12.26 -11.32
N THR A 109 8.96 -12.35 -10.48
CA THR A 109 8.74 -13.47 -9.54
C THR A 109 7.48 -14.28 -9.81
N GLU A 110 6.88 -14.09 -10.98
CA GLU A 110 5.72 -14.85 -11.49
C GLU A 110 4.51 -14.82 -10.55
N ARG A 111 4.27 -13.69 -9.87
CA ARG A 111 3.17 -13.52 -8.93
C ARG A 111 1.93 -12.91 -9.61
N MET A 112 0.77 -13.43 -9.28
CA MET A 112 -0.49 -12.79 -9.65
C MET A 112 -0.64 -11.48 -8.89
N VAL A 113 -1.20 -10.45 -9.53
CA VAL A 113 -1.57 -9.19 -8.88
C VAL A 113 -3.05 -9.20 -8.54
N VAL A 114 -3.38 -9.05 -7.26
CA VAL A 114 -4.76 -8.99 -6.79
C VAL A 114 -5.09 -7.56 -6.39
N PRO A 115 -5.92 -6.85 -7.18
CA PRO A 115 -6.35 -5.50 -6.85
C PRO A 115 -7.39 -5.52 -5.72
N ILE A 116 -7.24 -4.62 -4.75
CA ILE A 116 -8.14 -4.50 -3.60
C ILE A 116 -8.60 -3.05 -3.49
N HIS A 117 -9.91 -2.85 -3.35
CA HIS A 117 -10.47 -1.57 -2.97
C HIS A 117 -10.88 -1.57 -1.51
N PHE A 118 -10.32 -0.65 -0.74
CA PHE A 118 -10.69 -0.40 0.64
C PHE A 118 -11.53 0.88 0.70
N GLU A 119 -12.79 0.76 1.13
CA GLU A 119 -13.67 1.92 1.30
C GLU A 119 -13.35 2.61 2.62
N GLY A 120 -13.11 3.91 2.57
CA GLY A 120 -12.83 4.70 3.77
C GLY A 120 -12.29 6.08 3.44
N ARG A 121 -12.29 6.92 4.45
CA ARG A 121 -11.68 8.27 4.37
C ARG A 121 -11.33 8.78 5.76
N ASN A 122 -10.29 9.59 5.83
CA ASN A 122 -9.95 10.36 7.01
C ASN A 122 -10.83 11.62 7.13
N SER A 123 -10.71 12.33 8.23
CA SER A 123 -11.47 13.54 8.47
C SER A 123 -11.11 14.68 7.51
N ASN A 124 -12.00 15.66 7.40
CA ASN A 124 -11.69 16.88 6.65
C ASN A 124 -10.50 17.62 7.22
N PHE A 125 -10.32 17.59 8.55
CA PHE A 125 -9.16 18.18 9.21
C PHE A 125 -7.85 17.58 8.67
N PHE A 126 -7.75 16.25 8.59
CA PHE A 126 -6.57 15.55 8.06
C PHE A 126 -6.19 16.03 6.65
N TYR A 127 -7.17 16.08 5.75
CA TYR A 127 -6.91 16.52 4.37
C TYR A 127 -6.59 18.01 4.25
N ASN A 128 -7.27 18.85 5.04
CA ASN A 128 -7.01 20.29 5.05
C ASN A 128 -5.62 20.60 5.59
N LEU A 129 -5.21 19.92 6.68
CA LEU A 129 -3.86 20.05 7.23
C LEU A 129 -2.80 19.61 6.22
N ALA A 130 -3.00 18.45 5.56
CA ALA A 130 -2.08 17.98 4.54
C ALA A 130 -1.93 18.96 3.36
N ASN A 131 -3.04 19.57 2.93
CA ASN A 131 -3.04 20.55 1.86
C ASN A 131 -2.39 21.89 2.31
N LEU A 132 -2.65 22.33 3.53
CA LEU A 132 -2.02 23.51 4.10
C LEU A 132 -0.49 23.35 4.20
N CYS A 133 -0.03 22.21 4.72
CA CYS A 133 1.41 21.91 4.79
C CYS A 133 2.05 21.89 3.41
N LYS A 134 1.36 21.31 2.40
CA LYS A 134 1.83 21.35 1.02
C LYS A 134 1.93 22.77 0.47
N PHE A 135 0.91 23.60 0.72
CA PHE A 135 0.88 25.00 0.28
C PHE A 135 2.01 25.82 0.92
N LEU A 136 2.29 25.60 2.21
CA LEU A 136 3.37 26.27 2.94
C LEU A 136 4.77 25.70 2.65
N GLY A 137 4.90 24.71 1.76
CA GLY A 137 6.18 24.09 1.40
C GLY A 137 6.79 23.25 2.53
N VAL A 138 6.01 22.84 3.54
CA VAL A 138 6.49 21.99 4.63
C VAL A 138 6.84 20.61 4.08
N LYS A 139 8.13 20.24 4.13
CA LYS A 139 8.64 18.98 3.60
C LYS A 139 8.23 17.75 4.43
N PHE A 140 8.02 17.93 5.73
CA PHE A 140 7.58 16.88 6.64
C PHE A 140 6.06 16.67 6.53
N ASN A 141 5.63 15.42 6.48
CA ASN A 141 4.21 15.08 6.40
C ASN A 141 3.55 15.15 7.78
N VAL A 142 3.29 16.38 8.26
CA VAL A 142 2.70 16.65 9.59
C VAL A 142 1.37 15.90 9.78
N ALA A 143 0.58 15.74 8.73
CA ALA A 143 -0.70 15.04 8.82
C ALA A 143 -0.55 13.58 9.29
N MET A 144 0.62 12.95 9.08
CA MET A 144 0.87 11.58 9.57
C MET A 144 0.82 11.48 11.10
N LEU A 145 1.15 12.53 11.83
CA LEU A 145 1.09 12.55 13.29
C LEU A 145 -0.35 12.37 13.82
N PHE A 146 -1.34 12.71 13.01
CA PHE A 146 -2.75 12.60 13.34
C PHE A 146 -3.40 11.29 12.88
N LEU A 147 -2.63 10.35 12.31
CA LEU A 147 -3.20 9.06 11.88
C LEU A 147 -3.72 8.23 13.07
N VAL A 148 -3.11 8.34 14.24
CA VAL A 148 -3.61 7.69 15.46
C VAL A 148 -4.97 8.26 15.87
N ASP A 149 -5.14 9.59 15.82
CA ASP A 149 -6.42 10.23 16.10
C ASP A 149 -7.49 9.82 15.08
N GLU A 150 -7.13 9.76 13.79
CA GLU A 150 -8.03 9.31 12.74
C GLU A 150 -8.43 7.83 12.97
N MET A 151 -7.51 6.98 13.39
CA MET A 151 -7.78 5.60 13.75
C MET A 151 -8.76 5.51 14.92
N TYR A 152 -8.56 6.32 15.97
CA TYR A 152 -9.47 6.36 17.10
C TYR A 152 -10.88 6.86 16.72
N LYS A 153 -10.99 7.89 15.88
CA LYS A 153 -12.29 8.37 15.34
C LYS A 153 -13.04 7.30 14.54
N ASN A 154 -12.30 6.39 13.93
CA ASN A 154 -12.86 5.34 13.07
C ASN A 154 -13.07 4.00 13.80
N ARG A 155 -12.77 3.89 15.12
CA ARG A 155 -12.74 2.63 15.88
C ARG A 155 -14.05 1.81 15.90
N HIS A 156 -15.18 2.46 15.66
CA HIS A 156 -16.50 1.79 15.65
C HIS A 156 -17.12 1.74 14.24
N LYS A 157 -16.35 2.08 13.20
CA LYS A 157 -16.84 2.05 11.83
C LYS A 157 -16.61 0.69 11.20
N THR A 158 -17.55 0.27 10.39
CA THR A 158 -17.41 -0.87 9.50
C THR A 158 -16.84 -0.38 8.16
N PHE A 159 -15.87 -1.11 7.64
CA PHE A 159 -15.27 -0.83 6.35
C PHE A 159 -15.58 -1.96 5.38
N LYS A 160 -15.90 -1.60 4.14
CA LYS A 160 -16.04 -2.56 3.06
C LYS A 160 -14.69 -2.73 2.35
N VAL A 161 -14.33 -3.97 2.12
CA VAL A 161 -13.13 -4.34 1.37
C VAL A 161 -13.55 -5.22 0.20
N THR A 162 -13.23 -4.79 -1.01
CA THR A 162 -13.57 -5.52 -2.23
C THR A 162 -12.31 -6.06 -2.87
N PHE A 163 -12.26 -7.37 -3.06
CA PHE A 163 -11.17 -8.05 -3.76
C PHE A 163 -11.55 -8.20 -5.23
N GLY A 164 -10.71 -7.69 -6.12
CA GLY A 164 -10.87 -7.88 -7.55
C GLY A 164 -10.35 -9.25 -8.02
N LYS A 165 -10.58 -9.55 -9.29
CA LYS A 165 -10.05 -10.78 -9.90
C LYS A 165 -8.53 -10.74 -9.97
N PRO A 166 -7.83 -11.83 -9.62
CA PRO A 166 -6.39 -11.94 -9.79
C PRO A 166 -5.99 -11.72 -11.25
N ILE A 167 -4.99 -10.89 -11.46
CA ILE A 167 -4.42 -10.56 -12.77
C ILE A 167 -3.15 -11.40 -12.93
N PRO A 168 -3.08 -12.33 -13.91
CA PRO A 168 -1.87 -13.09 -14.17
C PRO A 168 -0.70 -12.17 -14.55
N TRP A 169 0.50 -12.49 -14.07
CA TRP A 169 1.69 -11.68 -14.35
C TRP A 169 2.01 -11.54 -15.85
N GLN A 170 1.64 -12.54 -16.66
CA GLN A 170 1.79 -12.52 -18.12
C GLN A 170 0.98 -11.40 -18.80
N THR A 171 -0.06 -10.89 -18.13
CA THR A 171 -0.86 -9.75 -18.60
C THR A 171 -0.01 -8.50 -18.75
N PHE A 172 1.00 -8.33 -17.89
CA PHE A 172 1.88 -7.16 -17.86
C PHE A 172 2.99 -7.26 -18.90
N ASN A 173 2.61 -7.28 -20.15
CA ASN A 173 3.49 -7.44 -21.31
C ASN A 173 4.01 -6.09 -21.84
N LYS A 174 4.71 -6.11 -22.98
CA LYS A 174 5.34 -4.95 -23.61
C LYS A 174 4.36 -3.96 -24.27
N SER A 175 3.04 -4.23 -24.25
CA SER A 175 2.04 -3.31 -24.84
C SER A 175 1.92 -1.98 -24.07
N ARG A 176 2.35 -2.00 -22.81
CA ARG A 176 2.44 -0.82 -21.93
C ARG A 176 3.73 -0.87 -21.13
N ASN A 177 4.25 0.30 -20.75
CA ASN A 177 5.34 0.33 -19.78
C ASN A 177 4.83 0.05 -18.35
N ALA A 178 5.74 -0.24 -17.44
CA ALA A 178 5.36 -0.65 -16.08
C ALA A 178 4.62 0.46 -15.27
N ALA A 179 4.81 1.73 -15.60
CA ALA A 179 4.08 2.83 -14.96
C ALA A 179 2.64 2.91 -15.49
N GLU A 180 2.44 2.75 -16.78
CA GLU A 180 1.11 2.68 -17.40
C GLU A 180 0.31 1.47 -16.89
N TRP A 181 0.98 0.33 -16.68
CA TRP A 181 0.36 -0.83 -16.04
C TRP A 181 -0.03 -0.54 -14.58
N ALA A 182 0.81 0.18 -13.83
CA ALA A 182 0.49 0.56 -12.46
C ALA A 182 -0.73 1.49 -12.40
N ASP A 183 -0.84 2.45 -13.31
CA ASP A 183 -2.00 3.33 -13.44
C ASP A 183 -3.25 2.54 -13.85
N TYR A 184 -3.14 1.60 -14.78
CA TYR A 184 -4.23 0.71 -15.17
C TYR A 184 -4.78 -0.07 -13.97
N VAL A 185 -3.91 -0.71 -13.18
CA VAL A 185 -4.34 -1.46 -11.98
C VAL A 185 -4.96 -0.53 -10.94
N ARG A 186 -4.38 0.68 -10.75
CA ARG A 186 -4.96 1.70 -9.87
C ARG A 186 -6.39 2.06 -10.29
N GLU A 187 -6.63 2.29 -11.58
CA GLU A 187 -7.98 2.60 -12.07
C GLU A 187 -8.94 1.42 -11.93
N LEU A 188 -8.47 0.18 -12.07
CA LEU A 188 -9.28 -1.01 -11.77
C LEU A 188 -9.71 -1.03 -10.30
N VAL A 189 -8.78 -0.75 -9.36
CA VAL A 189 -9.10 -0.70 -7.93
C VAL A 189 -10.22 0.30 -7.62
N TYR A 190 -10.21 1.47 -8.25
CA TYR A 190 -11.26 2.48 -8.04
C TYR A 190 -12.58 2.21 -8.79
N LYS A 191 -12.66 1.13 -9.55
CA LYS A 191 -13.90 0.64 -10.20
C LYS A 191 -14.53 -0.54 -9.48
N LEU A 192 -13.84 -1.12 -8.47
CA LEU A 192 -14.37 -2.17 -7.59
C LEU A 192 -15.36 -1.59 -6.58
#